data_36fdba3fb2084b40467f52ff197ce897
#
_entry.id   36fdba3fb2084b40467f52ff197ce897
#
_cell.length_a   1.000
_cell.length_b   1.000
_cell.length_c   1.000
_cell.angle_alpha   90.00
_cell.angle_beta   90.00
_cell.angle_gamma   90.00
#
_symmetry.space_group_name_H-M   'P 1'
#
loop_
_entity.id
_entity.type
_entity.pdbx_description
1 polymer ?
#
loop_
_entity_poly.entity_id
_entity_poly.type
_entity_poly.pdbx_seq_one_letter_code
_entity_poly.pdbx_strand_id
1 'polypeptide(L)'
;MLRTLPAWQALAEHAQSLRPTHLRELFAGNPARFDHFSLRHGKLLLDFSKQRVTEETLARLRQLAQELRLDAWTARLRAGEAINHTEGRAVRHMDLRAGDSAPPEVKAVLSRMAAFCDAIHSGTWRGYSGDCITDVVNLGIG
;
A
#
# COMPACT_ATOMS: atom_id res chain seq x y z
N MET A 1 4.35 -20.11 14.37
CA MET A 1 4.56 -19.00 13.61
C MET A 1 3.43 -17.98 13.71
N LEU A 2 2.86 -17.30 12.70
CA LEU A 2 1.87 -16.23 12.98
C LEU A 2 0.71 -16.71 13.88
N ARG A 3 0.11 -17.85 13.57
CA ARG A 3 -1.07 -18.38 14.30
C ARG A 3 -0.79 -18.81 15.75
N THR A 4 0.44 -18.94 16.14
CA THR A 4 0.84 -19.31 17.51
C THR A 4 1.12 -18.11 18.40
N LEU A 5 1.11 -16.91 17.85
CA LEU A 5 1.31 -15.67 18.60
C LEU A 5 0.09 -15.39 19.48
N PRO A 6 0.28 -15.03 20.75
CA PRO A 6 -0.82 -14.69 21.67
C PRO A 6 -1.74 -13.58 21.11
N ALA A 7 -1.17 -12.52 20.53
CA ALA A 7 -1.95 -11.44 19.93
C ALA A 7 -2.80 -11.92 18.73
N TRP A 8 -2.29 -12.88 17.93
CA TRP A 8 -3.09 -13.48 16.87
C TRP A 8 -4.26 -14.29 17.41
N GLN A 9 -4.03 -15.11 18.44
CA GLN A 9 -5.07 -15.95 19.06
C GLN A 9 -6.17 -15.08 19.67
N ALA A 10 -5.80 -14.05 20.42
CA ALA A 10 -6.73 -13.10 21.01
C ALA A 10 -7.56 -12.34 19.92
N LEU A 11 -6.93 -11.97 18.80
CA LEU A 11 -7.63 -11.35 17.66
C LEU A 11 -8.59 -12.34 17.00
N ALA A 12 -8.20 -13.61 16.86
CA ALA A 12 -9.04 -14.65 16.26
C ALA A 12 -10.27 -14.95 17.13
N GLU A 13 -10.11 -15.04 18.45
CA GLU A 13 -11.23 -15.18 19.41
C GLU A 13 -12.18 -13.98 19.33
N HIS A 14 -11.64 -12.76 19.31
CA HIS A 14 -12.44 -11.55 19.14
C HIS A 14 -13.20 -11.53 17.81
N ALA A 15 -12.58 -11.97 16.73
CA ALA A 15 -13.25 -12.09 15.43
C ALA A 15 -14.43 -13.08 15.47
N GLN A 16 -14.30 -14.18 16.22
CA GLN A 16 -15.40 -15.13 16.43
C GLN A 16 -16.54 -14.50 17.24
N SER A 17 -16.25 -13.73 18.28
CA SER A 17 -17.27 -13.06 19.09
C SER A 17 -18.06 -12.01 18.30
N LEU A 18 -17.43 -11.34 17.32
CA LEU A 18 -18.08 -10.36 16.45
C LEU A 18 -18.86 -10.99 15.30
N ARG A 19 -18.70 -12.29 15.05
CA ARG A 19 -19.29 -12.97 13.89
C ARG A 19 -20.83 -12.83 13.81
N PRO A 20 -21.60 -12.94 14.90
CA PRO A 20 -23.05 -12.76 14.88
C PRO A 20 -23.48 -11.30 14.75
N THR A 21 -22.61 -10.34 15.05
CA THR A 21 -22.98 -8.91 15.11
C THR A 21 -23.22 -8.36 13.71
N HIS A 22 -24.41 -7.79 13.48
CA HIS A 22 -24.74 -7.16 12.23
C HIS A 22 -24.18 -5.71 12.18
N LEU A 23 -23.77 -5.26 11.00
CA LEU A 23 -23.20 -3.92 10.82
C LEU A 23 -24.17 -2.80 11.25
N ARG A 24 -25.48 -2.99 11.07
CA ARG A 24 -26.51 -2.04 11.56
C ARG A 24 -26.46 -1.84 13.07
N GLU A 25 -26.18 -2.88 13.83
CA GLU A 25 -26.07 -2.81 15.29
C GLU A 25 -24.85 -1.98 15.69
N LEU A 26 -23.73 -2.16 14.97
CA LEU A 26 -22.52 -1.36 15.19
C LEU A 26 -22.74 0.13 14.91
N PHE A 27 -23.55 0.48 13.90
CA PHE A 27 -23.92 1.87 13.63
C PHE A 27 -24.94 2.40 14.64
N ALA A 28 -25.91 1.60 15.02
CA ALA A 28 -26.91 2.00 16.02
C ALA A 28 -26.27 2.25 17.40
N GLY A 29 -25.28 1.42 17.76
CA GLY A 29 -24.54 1.56 19.01
C GLY A 29 -23.50 2.67 19.04
N ASN A 30 -23.14 3.24 17.86
CA ASN A 30 -22.16 4.32 17.77
C ASN A 30 -22.53 5.28 16.63
N PRO A 31 -23.30 6.33 16.91
CA PRO A 31 -23.66 7.35 15.91
C PRO A 31 -22.47 8.08 15.28
N ALA A 32 -21.37 8.20 16.00
CA ALA A 32 -20.10 8.79 15.52
C ALA A 32 -19.18 7.76 14.84
N ARG A 33 -19.72 6.61 14.45
CA ARG A 33 -18.92 5.50 13.92
C ARG A 33 -18.06 5.88 12.70
N PHE A 34 -18.59 6.71 11.82
CA PHE A 34 -17.83 7.19 10.67
C PHE A 34 -16.57 7.95 11.11
N ASP A 35 -16.70 8.86 12.06
CA ASP A 35 -15.59 9.68 12.54
C ASP A 35 -14.54 8.82 13.28
N HIS A 36 -14.99 7.83 14.06
CA HIS A 36 -14.11 6.91 14.79
C HIS A 36 -13.39 5.91 13.88
N PHE A 37 -13.98 5.53 12.77
CA PHE A 37 -13.47 4.52 11.87
C PHE A 37 -13.21 5.07 10.46
N SER A 38 -12.72 6.30 10.40
CA SER A 38 -12.16 6.90 9.20
C SER A 38 -10.86 7.64 9.51
N LEU A 39 -10.01 7.78 8.51
CA LEU A 39 -8.76 8.54 8.59
C LEU A 39 -8.66 9.46 7.40
N ARG A 40 -8.28 10.71 7.65
CA ARG A 40 -8.05 11.70 6.61
C ARG A 40 -6.58 12.09 6.57
N HIS A 41 -5.99 12.01 5.38
CA HIS A 41 -4.64 12.49 5.15
C HIS A 41 -4.61 13.35 3.87
N GLY A 42 -4.54 14.66 4.04
CA GLY A 42 -4.68 15.60 2.93
C GLY A 42 -6.01 15.39 2.18
N LYS A 43 -5.93 15.06 0.89
CA LYS A 43 -7.10 14.78 0.03
C LYS A 43 -7.58 13.33 0.09
N LEU A 44 -6.86 12.45 0.78
CA LEU A 44 -7.23 11.05 0.92
C LEU A 44 -8.14 10.85 2.13
N LEU A 45 -9.21 10.10 1.95
CA LEU A 45 -10.09 9.62 3.01
C LEU A 45 -10.10 8.09 2.97
N LEU A 46 -9.69 7.46 4.07
CA LEU A 46 -9.86 6.04 4.29
C LEU A 46 -11.06 5.83 5.21
N ASP A 47 -12.17 5.34 4.68
CA ASP A 47 -13.36 4.97 5.43
C ASP A 47 -13.41 3.45 5.64
N PHE A 48 -13.24 3.01 6.88
CA PHE A 48 -13.40 1.61 7.29
C PHE A 48 -14.55 1.41 8.29
N SER A 49 -15.43 2.41 8.42
CA SER A 49 -16.61 2.34 9.29
C SER A 49 -17.58 1.21 8.92
N LYS A 50 -17.57 0.79 7.64
CA LYS A 50 -18.39 -0.30 7.12
C LYS A 50 -17.74 -1.69 7.26
N GLN A 51 -16.58 -1.78 7.89
CA GLN A 51 -16.00 -3.06 8.31
C GLN A 51 -16.57 -3.48 9.67
N ARG A 52 -16.68 -4.79 9.92
CA ARG A 52 -17.08 -5.30 11.24
C ARG A 52 -15.93 -5.23 12.22
N VAL A 53 -15.58 -4.02 12.60
CA VAL A 53 -14.52 -3.71 13.57
C VAL A 53 -15.07 -2.84 14.70
N THR A 54 -14.46 -2.96 15.87
CA THR A 54 -14.72 -2.16 17.06
C THR A 54 -13.41 -1.51 17.52
N GLU A 55 -13.46 -0.65 18.53
CA GLU A 55 -12.24 -0.11 19.17
C GLU A 55 -11.35 -1.23 19.72
N GLU A 56 -11.96 -2.27 20.28
CA GLU A 56 -11.23 -3.46 20.73
C GLU A 56 -10.52 -4.15 19.57
N THR A 57 -11.16 -4.27 18.41
CA THR A 57 -10.51 -4.80 17.19
C THR A 57 -9.25 -4.03 16.84
N LEU A 58 -9.33 -2.69 16.86
CA LEU A 58 -8.19 -1.82 16.57
C LEU A 58 -7.07 -1.96 17.62
N ALA A 59 -7.45 -2.11 18.89
CA ALA A 59 -6.48 -2.34 19.98
C ALA A 59 -5.74 -3.66 19.76
N ARG A 60 -6.44 -4.75 19.46
CA ARG A 60 -5.86 -6.07 19.18
C ARG A 60 -5.00 -6.10 17.94
N LEU A 61 -5.40 -5.39 16.88
CA LEU A 61 -4.59 -5.23 15.66
C LEU A 61 -3.28 -4.47 15.94
N ARG A 62 -3.33 -3.43 16.76
CA ARG A 62 -2.12 -2.71 17.21
C ARG A 62 -1.20 -3.61 18.02
N GLN A 63 -1.76 -4.40 18.94
CA GLN A 63 -0.98 -5.36 19.72
C GLN A 63 -0.29 -6.39 18.82
N LEU A 64 -1.00 -6.93 17.84
CA LEU A 64 -0.42 -7.86 16.87
C LEU A 64 0.70 -7.21 16.05
N ALA A 65 0.52 -5.96 15.59
CA ALA A 65 1.55 -5.22 14.87
C ALA A 65 2.81 -5.01 15.72
N GLN A 66 2.65 -4.73 17.03
CA GLN A 66 3.76 -4.60 17.97
C GLN A 66 4.48 -5.94 18.20
N GLU A 67 3.74 -7.02 18.40
CA GLU A 67 4.30 -8.35 18.60
C GLU A 67 5.08 -8.82 17.35
N LEU A 68 4.61 -8.48 16.17
CA LEU A 68 5.28 -8.72 14.89
C LEU A 68 6.41 -7.73 14.60
N ARG A 69 6.61 -6.72 15.42
CA ARG A 69 7.61 -5.65 15.23
C ARG A 69 7.49 -4.98 13.86
N LEU A 70 6.26 -4.61 13.48
CA LEU A 70 5.98 -4.03 12.16
C LEU A 70 6.76 -2.73 11.92
N ASP A 71 7.04 -1.96 12.97
CA ASP A 71 7.90 -0.78 12.96
C ASP A 71 9.32 -1.11 12.49
N ALA A 72 9.92 -2.16 13.05
CA ALA A 72 11.25 -2.62 12.66
C ALA A 72 11.28 -3.11 11.20
N TRP A 73 10.26 -3.85 10.76
CA TRP A 73 10.12 -4.27 9.38
C TRP A 73 10.00 -3.09 8.41
N THR A 74 9.23 -2.06 8.80
CA THR A 74 9.09 -0.83 8.03
C THR A 74 10.43 -0.08 7.92
N ALA A 75 11.19 -0.02 9.00
CA ALA A 75 12.51 0.59 9.00
C ALA A 75 13.48 -0.14 8.06
N ARG A 76 13.51 -1.48 8.13
CA ARG A 76 14.33 -2.33 7.24
C ARG A 76 13.94 -2.16 5.76
N LEU A 77 12.64 -2.08 5.47
CA LEU A 77 12.13 -1.82 4.12
C LEU A 77 12.65 -0.48 3.59
N ARG A 78 12.59 0.57 4.42
CA ARG A 78 13.10 1.90 4.06
C ARG A 78 14.62 1.95 3.90
N ALA A 79 15.33 1.14 4.67
CA ALA A 79 16.79 1.00 4.58
C ALA A 79 17.24 0.22 3.32
N GLY A 80 16.31 -0.34 2.55
CA GLY A 80 16.63 -1.11 1.36
C GLY A 80 17.23 -2.49 1.68
N GLU A 81 16.98 -3.03 2.87
CA GLU A 81 17.40 -4.39 3.20
C GLU A 81 16.67 -5.42 2.33
N ALA A 82 17.33 -6.55 2.06
CA ALA A 82 16.75 -7.65 1.28
C ALA A 82 15.68 -8.42 2.08
N ILE A 83 14.56 -7.74 2.39
CA ILE A 83 13.45 -8.29 3.18
C ILE A 83 12.47 -9.14 2.37
N ASN A 84 12.51 -9.08 1.04
CA ASN A 84 11.81 -10.02 0.19
C ASN A 84 12.59 -11.34 0.15
N HIS A 85 12.34 -12.19 1.13
CA HIS A 85 13.07 -13.44 1.34
C HIS A 85 12.77 -14.52 0.28
N THR A 86 11.71 -14.38 -0.51
CA THR A 86 11.39 -15.31 -1.60
C THR A 86 12.30 -15.10 -2.81
N GLU A 87 12.73 -13.86 -3.05
CA GLU A 87 13.61 -13.48 -4.15
C GLU A 87 15.00 -13.01 -3.71
N GLY A 88 15.22 -12.87 -2.41
CA GLY A 88 16.47 -12.36 -1.85
C GLY A 88 16.74 -10.90 -2.20
N ARG A 89 15.69 -10.07 -2.37
CA ARG A 89 15.80 -8.69 -2.86
C ARG A 89 15.28 -7.67 -1.87
N ALA A 90 15.78 -6.45 -2.02
CA ALA A 90 15.19 -5.27 -1.41
C ALA A 90 13.86 -4.92 -2.08
N VAL A 91 12.93 -4.37 -1.30
CA VAL A 91 11.66 -3.81 -1.80
C VAL A 91 11.83 -2.31 -1.98
N ARG A 92 11.91 -1.85 -3.23
CA ARG A 92 12.34 -0.49 -3.56
C ARG A 92 11.26 0.37 -4.25
N HIS A 93 10.00 0.05 -4.05
CA HIS A 93 8.89 0.81 -4.67
C HIS A 93 8.86 2.29 -4.24
N MET A 94 9.42 2.61 -3.08
CA MET A 94 9.48 3.99 -2.56
C MET A 94 10.49 4.85 -3.33
N ASP A 95 11.53 4.27 -3.89
CA ASP A 95 12.59 4.98 -4.59
C ASP A 95 12.07 5.76 -5.81
N LEU A 96 11.06 5.21 -6.50
CA LEU A 96 10.39 5.87 -7.63
C LEU A 96 9.66 7.17 -7.23
N ARG A 97 9.37 7.36 -5.95
CA ARG A 97 8.64 8.51 -5.39
C ARG A 97 9.49 9.37 -4.47
N ALA A 98 10.77 9.07 -4.37
CA ALA A 98 11.68 9.75 -3.45
C ALA A 98 12.16 11.12 -3.97
N GLY A 99 11.77 11.53 -5.18
CA GLY A 99 12.16 12.82 -5.76
C GLY A 99 13.68 12.99 -5.78
N ASP A 100 14.16 14.10 -5.21
CA ASP A 100 15.60 14.41 -5.19
C ASP A 100 16.43 13.44 -4.33
N SER A 101 15.82 12.72 -3.41
CA SER A 101 16.49 11.69 -2.60
C SER A 101 16.51 10.31 -3.25
N ALA A 102 15.94 10.15 -4.46
CA ALA A 102 15.97 8.89 -5.18
C ALA A 102 17.41 8.47 -5.55
N PRO A 103 17.72 7.18 -5.53
CA PRO A 103 19.01 6.66 -5.97
C PRO A 103 19.36 7.12 -7.40
N PRO A 104 20.66 7.34 -7.70
CA PRO A 104 21.08 7.83 -9.02
C PRO A 104 20.62 6.95 -10.19
N GLU A 105 20.62 5.64 -10.03
CA GLU A 105 20.16 4.70 -11.04
C GLU A 105 18.66 4.84 -11.34
N VAL A 106 17.85 5.12 -10.32
CA VAL A 106 16.40 5.37 -10.46
C VAL A 106 16.17 6.69 -11.19
N LYS A 107 16.89 7.74 -10.80
CA LYS A 107 16.84 9.04 -11.49
C LYS A 107 17.21 8.93 -12.96
N ALA A 108 18.27 8.20 -13.27
CA ALA A 108 18.73 8.00 -14.64
C ALA A 108 17.66 7.28 -15.50
N VAL A 109 16.96 6.29 -14.94
CA VAL A 109 15.86 5.61 -15.64
C VAL A 109 14.68 6.56 -15.85
N LEU A 110 14.24 7.29 -14.82
CA LEU A 110 13.13 8.24 -14.90
C LEU A 110 13.43 9.36 -15.91
N SER A 111 14.66 9.87 -15.95
CA SER A 111 15.08 10.88 -16.94
C SER A 111 15.03 10.35 -18.37
N ARG A 112 15.46 9.12 -18.61
CA ARG A 112 15.35 8.49 -19.93
C ARG A 112 13.90 8.27 -20.35
N MET A 113 13.04 7.87 -19.41
CA MET A 113 11.60 7.74 -19.67
C MET A 113 10.98 9.07 -20.05
N ALA A 114 11.30 10.16 -19.32
CA ALA A 114 10.82 11.49 -19.63
C ALA A 114 11.27 11.93 -21.03
N ALA A 115 12.56 11.80 -21.33
CA ALA A 115 13.09 12.15 -22.65
C ALA A 115 12.45 11.34 -23.79
N PHE A 116 12.16 10.07 -23.57
CA PHE A 116 11.42 9.25 -24.53
C PHE A 116 9.99 9.74 -24.72
N CYS A 117 9.27 10.05 -23.65
CA CYS A 117 7.92 10.62 -23.74
C CYS A 117 7.93 11.95 -24.50
N ASP A 118 8.89 12.83 -24.21
CA ASP A 118 9.03 14.11 -24.90
C ASP A 118 9.30 13.92 -26.40
N ALA A 119 10.13 12.95 -26.77
CA ALA A 119 10.40 12.63 -28.17
C ALA A 119 9.16 12.11 -28.92
N ILE A 120 8.31 11.33 -28.27
CA ILE A 120 7.01 10.88 -28.81
C ILE A 120 6.07 12.08 -28.98
N HIS A 121 5.90 12.88 -27.91
CA HIS A 121 4.95 14.01 -27.91
C HIS A 121 5.35 15.11 -28.91
N SER A 122 6.64 15.35 -29.06
CA SER A 122 7.15 16.33 -30.04
C SER A 122 7.14 15.82 -31.49
N GLY A 123 6.87 14.53 -31.72
CA GLY A 123 6.96 13.89 -33.02
C GLY A 123 8.41 13.71 -33.53
N THR A 124 9.42 13.89 -32.68
CA THR A 124 10.83 13.62 -33.00
C THR A 124 11.08 12.12 -33.15
N TRP A 125 10.42 11.32 -32.34
CA TRP A 125 10.40 9.87 -32.47
C TRP A 125 9.20 9.47 -33.35
N ARG A 126 9.49 8.80 -34.48
CA ARG A 126 8.48 8.44 -35.45
C ARG A 126 8.39 6.93 -35.67
N GLY A 127 7.27 6.48 -36.20
CA GLY A 127 7.07 5.10 -36.61
C GLY A 127 7.98 4.71 -37.79
N TYR A 128 7.98 3.42 -38.13
CA TYR A 128 8.77 2.89 -39.24
C TYR A 128 8.44 3.57 -40.59
N SER A 129 7.17 3.94 -40.81
CA SER A 129 6.70 4.68 -42.00
C SER A 129 7.13 6.16 -42.05
N GLY A 130 7.71 6.68 -40.96
CA GLY A 130 8.01 8.11 -40.80
C GLY A 130 6.85 8.94 -40.24
N ASP A 131 5.71 8.32 -39.95
CA ASP A 131 4.55 8.98 -39.38
C ASP A 131 4.70 9.22 -37.88
N CYS A 132 3.96 10.20 -37.34
CA CYS A 132 3.87 10.40 -35.90
C CYS A 132 3.18 9.21 -35.24
N ILE A 133 3.65 8.85 -34.05
CA ILE A 133 3.01 7.82 -33.20
C ILE A 133 1.76 8.44 -32.58
N THR A 134 0.59 7.86 -32.86
CA THR A 134 -0.71 8.30 -32.35
C THR A 134 -1.27 7.37 -31.29
N ASP A 135 -0.86 6.13 -31.31
CA ASP A 135 -1.40 5.07 -30.45
C ASP A 135 -0.28 4.33 -29.71
N VAL A 136 -0.50 4.06 -28.43
CA VAL A 136 0.38 3.24 -27.59
C VAL A 136 -0.43 2.06 -27.06
N VAL A 137 0.01 0.85 -27.43
CA VAL A 137 -0.63 -0.39 -26.99
C VAL A 137 0.25 -1.08 -25.93
N ASN A 138 -0.28 -1.26 -24.74
CA ASN A 138 0.37 -1.98 -23.68
C ASN A 138 -0.18 -3.41 -23.59
N LEU A 139 0.67 -4.39 -23.81
CA LEU A 139 0.33 -5.80 -23.71
C LEU A 139 1.03 -6.40 -22.48
N GLY A 140 0.26 -7.07 -21.64
CA GLY A 140 0.78 -7.70 -20.41
C GLY A 140 -0.16 -8.77 -19.88
N ILE A 141 0.30 -9.45 -18.86
CA ILE A 141 -0.47 -10.54 -18.23
C ILE A 141 -1.39 -10.01 -17.11
N GLY A 142 -1.38 -8.72 -16.85
CA GLY A 142 -2.17 -8.06 -15.79
C GLY A 142 -1.39 -7.73 -14.56
#